data_b5f691e97687ffffbfc740af4db219ac
#
_entry.id   b5f691e97687ffffbfc740af4db219ac
#
_cell.length_a   1.000
_cell.length_b   1.000
_cell.length_c   1.000
_cell.angle_alpha   90.00
_cell.angle_beta   90.00
_cell.angle_gamma   90.00
#
_symmetry.space_group_name_H-M   'P 1'
#
loop_
_entity.id
_entity.type
_entity.pdbx_description
1 polymer ?
#
loop_
_entity_poly.entity_id
_entity_poly.type
_entity_poly.pdbx_seq_one_letter_code
_entity_poly.pdbx_strand_id
1 'polypeptide(L)'
;MRSSIAARLDTFTPHILSPEELRRAAVVIAIVAGAHGEAACLLTRRPETIKRHAGQFALPGGRVDPGESEADAALRELHEEIGISAARSDILGTLDDYATQSGFRMRPFVLWIEDEAGLAPDPREVARIYRIPLAELASPALPTLHPVPHSEQPAISLRLPTIGDELHAPTGAILYQFREVAFAGRHTRVGHFAQPRFSWQ
;
A
#
# COMPACT_ATOMS: atom_id res chain seq x y z
N MET A 1 11.24 -7.18 -15.11
CA MET A 1 10.79 -6.84 -13.74
C MET A 1 9.35 -7.29 -13.49
N ARG A 2 8.35 -6.87 -14.30
CA ARG A 2 6.92 -7.27 -14.18
C ARG A 2 6.75 -8.79 -14.01
N SER A 3 7.28 -9.60 -14.94
CA SER A 3 7.14 -11.07 -14.90
C SER A 3 7.79 -11.70 -13.67
N SER A 4 8.89 -11.14 -13.17
CA SER A 4 9.54 -11.64 -11.94
C SER A 4 8.72 -11.35 -10.70
N ILE A 5 8.10 -10.16 -10.60
CA ILE A 5 7.20 -9.80 -9.50
C ILE A 5 5.95 -10.68 -9.55
N ALA A 6 5.33 -10.81 -10.73
CA ALA A 6 4.15 -11.66 -10.93
C ALA A 6 4.40 -13.11 -10.51
N ALA A 7 5.51 -13.72 -10.96
CA ALA A 7 5.85 -15.10 -10.61
C ALA A 7 6.05 -15.31 -9.10
N ARG A 8 6.60 -14.33 -8.39
CA ARG A 8 6.76 -14.41 -6.94
C ARG A 8 5.46 -14.21 -6.18
N LEU A 9 4.58 -13.32 -6.66
CA LEU A 9 3.25 -13.15 -6.09
C LEU A 9 2.38 -14.40 -6.32
N ASP A 10 2.52 -15.08 -7.46
CA ASP A 10 1.80 -16.31 -7.77
C ASP A 10 2.16 -17.47 -6.81
N THR A 11 3.39 -17.49 -6.32
CA THR A 11 3.82 -18.49 -5.31
C THR A 11 3.49 -18.09 -3.87
N PHE A 12 3.07 -16.85 -3.64
CA PHE A 12 2.71 -16.35 -2.31
C PHE A 12 1.25 -16.67 -2.01
N THR A 13 0.98 -17.34 -0.89
CA THR A 13 -0.37 -17.58 -0.40
C THR A 13 -0.75 -16.53 0.63
N PRO A 14 -1.61 -15.54 0.28
CA PRO A 14 -2.03 -14.50 1.21
C PRO A 14 -2.79 -15.04 2.42
N HIS A 15 -2.53 -14.49 3.58
CA HIS A 15 -3.35 -14.71 4.77
C HIS A 15 -4.59 -13.83 4.70
N ILE A 16 -5.74 -14.47 4.59
CA ILE A 16 -7.06 -13.82 4.48
C ILE A 16 -7.71 -13.81 5.87
N LEU A 17 -8.02 -12.61 6.36
CA LEU A 17 -8.71 -12.46 7.64
C LEU A 17 -10.22 -12.65 7.47
N SER A 18 -10.86 -13.24 8.48
CA SER A 18 -12.32 -13.38 8.51
C SER A 18 -13.01 -12.00 8.45
N PRO A 19 -14.07 -11.84 7.62
CA PRO A 19 -14.72 -10.55 7.41
C PRO A 19 -15.63 -10.10 8.56
N GLU A 20 -15.90 -10.94 9.56
CA GLU A 20 -17.05 -10.79 10.44
C GLU A 20 -16.97 -9.61 11.42
N GLU A 21 -15.79 -9.08 11.71
CA GLU A 21 -15.63 -8.00 12.71
C GLU A 21 -15.04 -6.70 12.14
N LEU A 22 -14.52 -6.70 10.91
CA LEU A 22 -13.80 -5.57 10.33
C LEU A 22 -14.47 -5.07 9.05
N ARG A 23 -14.52 -3.75 8.89
CA ARG A 23 -14.97 -3.13 7.64
C ARG A 23 -13.98 -3.42 6.52
N ARG A 24 -14.47 -3.82 5.37
CA ARG A 24 -13.64 -4.16 4.22
C ARG A 24 -13.08 -2.89 3.57
N ALA A 25 -11.79 -2.92 3.24
CA ALA A 25 -11.11 -1.91 2.44
C ALA A 25 -10.13 -2.59 1.47
N ALA A 26 -9.85 -1.95 0.35
CA ALA A 26 -8.88 -2.39 -0.63
C ALA A 26 -7.87 -1.25 -0.88
N VAL A 27 -6.59 -1.60 -1.00
CA VAL A 27 -5.52 -0.64 -1.31
C VAL A 27 -4.65 -1.17 -2.45
N VAL A 28 -4.02 -0.26 -3.18
CA VAL A 28 -3.28 -0.59 -4.40
C VAL A 28 -1.81 -0.22 -4.27
N ILE A 29 -0.93 -1.19 -4.48
CA ILE A 29 0.47 -0.95 -4.79
C ILE A 29 0.56 -0.81 -6.32
N ALA A 30 0.35 0.40 -6.82
CA ALA A 30 0.41 0.71 -8.25
C ALA A 30 1.86 0.89 -8.69
N ILE A 31 2.36 -0.03 -9.51
CA ILE A 31 3.70 0.03 -10.08
C ILE A 31 3.62 0.65 -11.47
N VAL A 32 4.36 1.74 -11.67
CA VAL A 32 4.37 2.55 -12.90
C VAL A 32 5.81 2.75 -13.38
N ALA A 33 6.00 3.33 -14.55
CA ALA A 33 7.31 3.83 -14.96
C ALA A 33 7.70 5.03 -14.07
N GLY A 34 8.91 5.07 -13.55
CA GLY A 34 9.48 6.17 -12.82
C GLY A 34 9.97 7.30 -13.74
N ALA A 35 10.50 8.38 -13.13
CA ALA A 35 10.91 9.59 -13.84
C ALA A 35 12.04 9.34 -14.87
N HIS A 36 12.84 8.30 -14.70
CA HIS A 36 13.99 7.95 -15.56
C HIS A 36 13.84 6.57 -16.19
N GLY A 37 12.59 6.05 -16.28
CA GLY A 37 12.30 4.74 -16.86
C GLY A 37 12.49 3.54 -15.93
N GLU A 38 12.93 3.77 -14.68
CA GLU A 38 12.88 2.75 -13.62
C GLU A 38 11.44 2.52 -13.17
N ALA A 39 11.17 1.37 -12.58
CA ALA A 39 9.86 1.12 -11.99
C ALA A 39 9.72 1.80 -10.62
N ALA A 40 8.56 2.38 -10.38
CA ALA A 40 8.24 3.09 -9.14
C ALA A 40 6.86 2.69 -8.62
N CYS A 41 6.66 2.73 -7.30
CA CYS A 41 5.37 2.59 -6.65
C CYS A 41 4.75 3.97 -6.43
N LEU A 42 3.47 4.13 -6.74
CA LEU A 42 2.73 5.36 -6.42
C LEU A 42 2.35 5.38 -4.94
N LEU A 43 2.63 6.53 -4.32
CA LEU A 43 2.22 6.85 -2.95
C LEU A 43 1.53 8.20 -2.95
N THR A 44 0.41 8.32 -2.27
CA THR A 44 -0.33 9.56 -2.13
C THR A 44 -0.04 10.24 -0.79
N ARG A 45 -0.17 11.55 -0.74
CA ARG A 45 -0.23 12.32 0.51
C ARG A 45 -1.61 12.99 0.60
N ARG A 46 -2.28 12.75 1.70
CA ARG A 46 -3.61 13.33 1.95
C ARG A 46 -3.53 14.83 2.24
N PRO A 47 -4.55 15.63 1.90
CA PRO A 47 -4.58 17.05 2.23
C PRO A 47 -4.55 17.30 3.74
N GLU A 48 -3.89 18.38 4.15
CA GLU A 48 -3.88 18.84 5.56
C GLU A 48 -5.28 19.32 6.03
N THR A 49 -6.18 19.59 5.08
CA THR A 49 -7.52 20.18 5.33
C THR A 49 -8.58 19.14 5.69
N ILE A 50 -8.31 17.86 5.51
CA ILE A 50 -9.29 16.81 5.81
C ILE A 50 -9.29 16.46 7.31
N LYS A 51 -10.46 16.00 7.81
CA LYS A 51 -10.66 15.74 9.25
C LYS A 51 -9.92 14.52 9.79
N ARG A 52 -9.61 13.55 8.94
CA ARG A 52 -8.98 12.28 9.36
C ARG A 52 -7.75 12.01 8.51
N HIS A 53 -6.69 11.56 9.15
CA HIS A 53 -5.42 11.21 8.48
C HIS A 53 -4.85 12.38 7.66
N ALA A 54 -5.02 13.63 8.11
CA ALA A 54 -4.52 14.83 7.47
C ALA A 54 -3.00 14.74 7.26
N GLY A 55 -2.51 15.04 6.05
CA GLY A 55 -1.10 15.03 5.71
C GLY A 55 -0.43 13.65 5.69
N GLN A 56 -1.14 12.57 5.99
CA GLN A 56 -0.56 11.23 6.02
C GLN A 56 -0.29 10.69 4.61
N PHE A 57 0.75 9.88 4.51
CA PHE A 57 1.02 9.10 3.32
C PHE A 57 0.15 7.84 3.30
N ALA A 58 -0.38 7.50 2.12
CA ALA A 58 -1.22 6.34 1.92
C ALA A 58 -0.97 5.68 0.56
N LEU A 59 -1.27 4.40 0.46
CA LEU A 59 -1.52 3.75 -0.82
C LEU A 59 -2.89 4.19 -1.32
N PRO A 60 -3.10 4.40 -2.65
CA PRO A 60 -4.43 4.60 -3.20
C PRO A 60 -5.38 3.50 -2.76
N GLY A 61 -6.61 3.85 -2.38
CA GLY A 61 -7.58 2.86 -1.96
C GLY A 61 -8.56 3.35 -0.91
N GLY A 62 -9.61 2.56 -0.70
CA GLY A 62 -10.70 2.92 0.19
C GLY A 62 -11.59 1.77 0.58
N ARG A 63 -12.82 2.10 0.94
CA ARG A 63 -13.81 1.13 1.41
C ARG A 63 -14.37 0.32 0.25
N VAL A 64 -14.68 -0.93 0.54
CA VAL A 64 -15.43 -1.79 -0.37
C VAL A 64 -16.92 -1.53 -0.16
N ASP A 65 -17.62 -1.18 -1.22
CA ASP A 65 -19.06 -0.90 -1.20
C ASP A 65 -19.89 -2.18 -1.06
N PRO A 66 -21.16 -2.09 -0.61
CA PRO A 66 -22.04 -3.23 -0.55
C PRO A 66 -22.22 -3.89 -1.92
N GLY A 67 -21.95 -5.19 -2.00
CA GLY A 67 -22.03 -5.96 -3.25
C GLY A 67 -20.81 -5.87 -4.16
N GLU A 68 -19.84 -5.02 -3.84
CA GLU A 68 -18.59 -4.88 -4.59
C GLU A 68 -17.56 -5.94 -4.15
N SER A 69 -16.72 -6.38 -5.08
CA SER A 69 -15.54 -7.17 -4.74
C SER A 69 -14.38 -6.27 -4.31
N GLU A 70 -13.43 -6.79 -3.51
CA GLU A 70 -12.25 -6.00 -3.12
C GLU A 70 -11.40 -5.58 -4.32
N ALA A 71 -11.36 -6.40 -5.38
CA ALA A 71 -10.63 -6.05 -6.60
C ALA A 71 -11.30 -4.89 -7.35
N ASP A 72 -12.63 -4.88 -7.43
CA ASP A 72 -13.35 -3.77 -8.08
C ASP A 72 -13.20 -2.49 -7.27
N ALA A 73 -13.30 -2.56 -5.94
CA ALA A 73 -13.04 -1.43 -5.06
C ALA A 73 -11.65 -0.85 -5.26
N ALA A 74 -10.62 -1.71 -5.33
CA ALA A 74 -9.24 -1.29 -5.58
C ALA A 74 -9.10 -0.51 -6.90
N LEU A 75 -9.72 -1.01 -7.98
CA LEU A 75 -9.67 -0.37 -9.30
C LEU A 75 -10.47 0.94 -9.34
N ARG A 76 -11.65 0.98 -8.71
CA ARG A 76 -12.48 2.18 -8.60
C ARG A 76 -11.78 3.28 -7.81
N GLU A 77 -11.28 2.97 -6.62
CA GLU A 77 -10.57 3.93 -5.76
C GLU A 77 -9.30 4.48 -6.43
N LEU A 78 -8.54 3.61 -7.15
CA LEU A 78 -7.38 4.04 -7.92
C LEU A 78 -7.77 5.08 -8.97
N HIS A 79 -8.91 4.87 -9.65
CA HIS A 79 -9.42 5.83 -10.64
C HIS A 79 -9.94 7.12 -9.97
N GLU A 80 -10.73 7.01 -8.90
CA GLU A 80 -11.32 8.15 -8.20
C GLU A 80 -10.27 9.06 -7.56
N GLU A 81 -9.26 8.48 -6.87
CA GLU A 81 -8.25 9.25 -6.17
C GLU A 81 -7.17 9.84 -7.08
N ILE A 82 -6.71 9.09 -8.10
CA ILE A 82 -5.55 9.49 -8.91
C ILE A 82 -5.76 9.41 -10.43
N GLY A 83 -6.97 9.14 -10.91
CA GLY A 83 -7.34 9.18 -12.33
C GLY A 83 -6.86 7.99 -13.17
N ILE A 84 -6.13 7.03 -12.60
CA ILE A 84 -5.63 5.87 -13.36
C ILE A 84 -6.74 4.84 -13.55
N SER A 85 -7.07 4.55 -14.81
CA SER A 85 -7.94 3.43 -15.17
C SER A 85 -7.11 2.16 -15.36
N ALA A 86 -7.40 1.13 -14.59
CA ALA A 86 -6.76 -0.18 -14.69
C ALA A 86 -7.81 -1.29 -14.81
N ALA A 87 -7.42 -2.42 -15.40
CA ALA A 87 -8.25 -3.59 -15.53
C ALA A 87 -7.84 -4.69 -14.54
N ARG A 88 -8.69 -5.68 -14.33
CA ARG A 88 -8.36 -6.86 -13.50
C ARG A 88 -7.13 -7.62 -14.02
N SER A 89 -6.85 -7.56 -15.32
CA SER A 89 -5.64 -8.14 -15.93
C SER A 89 -4.34 -7.46 -15.53
N ASP A 90 -4.41 -6.25 -14.99
CA ASP A 90 -3.25 -5.50 -14.51
C ASP A 90 -2.88 -5.89 -13.07
N ILE A 91 -3.76 -6.62 -12.38
CA ILE A 91 -3.49 -7.18 -11.05
C ILE A 91 -2.51 -8.33 -11.18
N LEU A 92 -1.33 -8.18 -10.59
CA LEU A 92 -0.30 -9.22 -10.53
C LEU A 92 -0.53 -10.22 -9.39
N GLY A 93 -1.23 -9.80 -8.34
CA GLY A 93 -1.52 -10.61 -7.17
C GLY A 93 -1.92 -9.77 -5.96
N THR A 94 -2.06 -10.45 -4.81
CA THR A 94 -2.45 -9.82 -3.54
C THR A 94 -1.45 -10.18 -2.43
N LEU A 95 -1.45 -9.38 -1.37
CA LEU A 95 -0.70 -9.66 -0.15
C LEU A 95 -1.64 -10.03 1.00
N ASP A 96 -1.10 -10.21 2.21
CA ASP A 96 -1.91 -10.49 3.39
C ASP A 96 -2.92 -9.38 3.67
N ASP A 97 -4.11 -9.75 4.11
CA ASP A 97 -5.02 -8.81 4.73
C ASP A 97 -4.35 -8.18 5.97
N TYR A 98 -4.49 -6.86 6.11
CA TYR A 98 -3.96 -6.11 7.24
C TYR A 98 -5.11 -5.53 8.08
N ALA A 99 -5.19 -5.94 9.36
CA ALA A 99 -6.16 -5.39 10.30
C ALA A 99 -5.69 -4.06 10.85
N THR A 100 -6.48 -2.99 10.70
CA THR A 100 -6.15 -1.68 11.24
C THR A 100 -6.80 -1.43 12.60
N GLN A 101 -6.15 -0.64 13.45
CA GLN A 101 -6.72 -0.20 14.74
C GLN A 101 -8.00 0.64 14.56
N SER A 102 -8.19 1.25 13.39
CA SER A 102 -9.42 1.97 13.03
C SER A 102 -10.59 1.04 12.62
N GLY A 103 -10.41 -0.27 12.71
CA GLY A 103 -11.45 -1.27 12.45
C GLY A 103 -11.68 -1.61 10.99
N PHE A 104 -10.63 -1.55 10.16
CA PHE A 104 -10.66 -2.02 8.78
C PHE A 104 -9.81 -3.27 8.59
N ARG A 105 -10.25 -4.12 7.68
CA ARG A 105 -9.46 -5.14 7.02
C ARG A 105 -9.06 -4.62 5.65
N MET A 106 -7.80 -4.28 5.50
CA MET A 106 -7.24 -3.77 4.24
C MET A 106 -6.67 -4.92 3.43
N ARG A 107 -7.15 -5.12 2.20
CA ARG A 107 -6.59 -6.07 1.23
C ARG A 107 -5.70 -5.34 0.24
N PRO A 108 -4.38 -5.61 0.22
CA PRO A 108 -3.48 -5.01 -0.74
C PRO A 108 -3.49 -5.77 -2.07
N PHE A 109 -3.65 -5.03 -3.16
CA PHE A 109 -3.52 -5.50 -4.53
C PHE A 109 -2.25 -4.92 -5.15
N VAL A 110 -1.46 -5.73 -5.84
CA VAL A 110 -0.28 -5.29 -6.58
C VAL A 110 -0.67 -5.18 -8.06
N LEU A 111 -0.58 -3.99 -8.61
CA LEU A 111 -0.92 -3.69 -10.00
C LEU A 111 0.32 -3.24 -10.77
N TRP A 112 0.38 -3.63 -12.04
CA TRP A 112 1.36 -3.11 -12.99
C TRP A 112 0.64 -2.25 -14.02
N ILE A 113 0.89 -0.94 -13.98
CA ILE A 113 0.25 0.07 -14.82
C ILE A 113 1.19 0.40 -15.98
N GLU A 114 0.79 0.05 -17.20
CA GLU A 114 1.55 0.37 -18.42
C GLU A 114 1.26 1.79 -18.91
N ASP A 115 0.01 2.24 -18.78
CA ASP A 115 -0.45 3.55 -19.22
C ASP A 115 -0.96 4.36 -18.03
N GLU A 116 -0.31 5.45 -17.76
CA GLU A 116 -0.67 6.41 -16.71
C GLU A 116 -1.08 7.79 -17.29
N ALA A 117 -1.49 7.83 -18.58
CA ALA A 117 -1.88 9.07 -19.25
C ALA A 117 -3.05 9.80 -18.55
N GLY A 118 -3.87 9.08 -17.79
CA GLY A 118 -4.95 9.64 -16.98
C GLY A 118 -4.55 10.11 -15.59
N LEU A 119 -3.26 10.07 -15.21
CA LEU A 119 -2.81 10.41 -13.86
C LEU A 119 -3.18 11.87 -13.50
N ALA A 120 -4.22 12.03 -12.71
CA ALA A 120 -4.75 13.30 -12.25
C ALA A 120 -5.32 13.14 -10.83
N PRO A 121 -4.63 13.65 -9.79
CA PRO A 121 -5.11 13.49 -8.41
C PRO A 121 -6.39 14.30 -8.18
N ASP A 122 -7.37 13.74 -7.48
CA ASP A 122 -8.48 14.51 -6.93
C ASP A 122 -7.97 15.36 -5.76
N PRO A 123 -7.96 16.69 -5.87
CA PRO A 123 -7.38 17.55 -4.83
C PRO A 123 -8.15 17.52 -3.51
N ARG A 124 -9.38 16.94 -3.48
CA ARG A 124 -10.15 16.76 -2.26
C ARG A 124 -9.61 15.61 -1.40
N GLU A 125 -8.94 14.62 -2.03
CA GLU A 125 -8.45 13.41 -1.36
C GLU A 125 -6.94 13.26 -1.42
N VAL A 126 -6.30 13.80 -2.46
CA VAL A 126 -4.87 13.66 -2.72
C VAL A 126 -4.23 15.02 -2.96
N ALA A 127 -3.42 15.47 -2.00
CA ALA A 127 -2.65 16.71 -2.13
C ALA A 127 -1.44 16.55 -3.05
N ARG A 128 -0.83 15.36 -3.06
CA ARG A 128 0.37 15.06 -3.84
C ARG A 128 0.52 13.57 -4.10
N ILE A 129 1.05 13.23 -5.27
CA ILE A 129 1.49 11.88 -5.65
C ILE A 129 3.02 11.85 -5.66
N TYR A 130 3.59 10.79 -5.09
CA TYR A 130 5.02 10.49 -5.11
C TYR A 130 5.25 9.22 -5.90
N ARG A 131 6.33 9.20 -6.70
CA ARG A 131 6.83 7.99 -7.39
C ARG A 131 8.02 7.48 -6.58
N ILE A 132 7.78 6.46 -5.78
CA ILE A 132 8.82 5.82 -4.96
C ILE A 132 9.55 4.79 -5.81
N PRO A 133 10.81 5.02 -6.20
CA PRO A 133 11.59 4.03 -6.94
C PRO A 133 11.58 2.68 -6.23
N LEU A 134 11.34 1.59 -6.95
CA LEU A 134 11.36 0.26 -6.33
C LEU A 134 12.73 -0.07 -5.70
N ALA A 135 13.80 0.58 -6.18
CA ALA A 135 15.13 0.49 -5.60
C ALA A 135 15.19 1.03 -4.15
N GLU A 136 14.41 2.07 -3.82
CA GLU A 136 14.31 2.56 -2.42
C GLU A 136 13.66 1.49 -1.53
N LEU A 137 12.58 0.86 -1.99
CA LEU A 137 11.93 -0.23 -1.25
C LEU A 137 12.85 -1.45 -1.11
N ALA A 138 13.71 -1.70 -2.10
CA ALA A 138 14.66 -2.81 -2.07
C ALA A 138 15.87 -2.55 -1.15
N SER A 139 16.02 -1.36 -0.59
CA SER A 139 17.15 -0.98 0.25
C SER A 139 17.35 -1.96 1.43
N PRO A 140 18.59 -2.42 1.68
CA PRO A 140 18.90 -3.27 2.83
C PRO A 140 18.80 -2.52 4.17
N ALA A 141 18.72 -1.18 4.16
CA ALA A 141 18.50 -0.37 5.35
C ALA A 141 17.07 -0.41 5.88
N LEU A 142 16.13 -1.00 5.12
CA LEU A 142 14.74 -1.16 5.52
C LEU A 142 14.45 -2.57 6.05
N PRO A 143 13.54 -2.70 7.02
CA PRO A 143 12.81 -1.67 7.76
C PRO A 143 13.59 -1.18 9.00
N THR A 144 13.13 -0.09 9.62
CA THR A 144 13.48 0.25 10.99
C THR A 144 12.39 -0.26 11.93
N LEU A 145 12.79 -0.96 12.99
CA LEU A 145 11.87 -1.46 14.02
C LEU A 145 12.03 -0.63 15.30
N HIS A 146 10.90 -0.21 15.86
CA HIS A 146 10.84 0.61 17.06
C HIS A 146 10.16 -0.17 18.19
N PRO A 147 10.76 -0.26 19.38
CA PRO A 147 10.09 -0.84 20.54
C PRO A 147 8.87 0.02 20.90
N VAL A 148 7.78 -0.63 21.25
CA VAL A 148 6.54 0.04 21.69
C VAL A 148 6.34 -0.23 23.17
N PRO A 149 6.24 0.79 24.03
CA PRO A 149 6.00 0.61 25.46
C PRO A 149 4.76 -0.25 25.72
N HIS A 150 4.91 -1.25 26.59
CA HIS A 150 3.85 -2.17 26.98
C HIS A 150 3.30 -3.08 25.83
N SER A 151 4.07 -3.27 24.76
CA SER A 151 3.75 -4.19 23.67
C SER A 151 4.95 -5.07 23.36
N GLU A 152 4.72 -6.37 23.15
CA GLU A 152 5.74 -7.29 22.64
C GLU A 152 5.97 -7.10 21.13
N GLN A 153 5.03 -6.41 20.46
CA GLN A 153 5.07 -6.19 19.02
C GLN A 153 5.75 -4.86 18.72
N PRO A 154 6.83 -4.84 17.91
CA PRO A 154 7.47 -3.62 17.50
C PRO A 154 6.59 -2.83 16.51
N ALA A 155 6.74 -1.52 16.47
CA ALA A 155 6.28 -0.72 15.36
C ALA A 155 7.32 -0.76 14.23
N ILE A 156 6.83 -0.66 12.99
CA ILE A 156 7.67 -0.65 11.78
C ILE A 156 7.63 0.73 11.13
N SER A 157 8.79 1.19 10.63
CA SER A 157 8.85 2.32 9.71
C SER A 157 9.75 2.05 8.52
N LEU A 158 9.44 2.69 7.40
CA LEU A 158 10.25 2.71 6.18
C LEU A 158 10.66 4.16 5.90
N ARG A 159 11.93 4.49 6.12
CA ARG A 159 12.47 5.81 5.77
C ARG A 159 12.78 5.85 4.29
N LEU A 160 12.04 6.67 3.53
CA LEU A 160 12.17 6.76 2.08
C LEU A 160 12.71 8.13 1.66
N PRO A 161 13.87 8.18 0.98
CA PRO A 161 14.48 9.41 0.50
C PRO A 161 13.54 10.28 -0.35
N THR A 162 12.75 9.66 -1.26
CA THR A 162 11.84 10.38 -2.16
C THR A 162 10.81 11.24 -1.41
N ILE A 163 10.34 10.82 -0.24
CA ILE A 163 9.40 11.61 0.56
C ILE A 163 10.08 12.41 1.67
N GLY A 164 11.34 12.11 1.99
CA GLY A 164 12.08 12.73 3.08
C GLY A 164 11.55 12.41 4.47
N ASP A 165 10.72 11.38 4.59
CA ASP A 165 9.96 11.05 5.81
C ASP A 165 9.88 9.52 6.01
N GLU A 166 9.18 9.09 7.05
CA GLU A 166 8.99 7.69 7.41
C GLU A 166 7.53 7.25 7.20
N LEU A 167 7.38 6.11 6.53
CA LEU A 167 6.09 5.42 6.42
C LEU A 167 5.92 4.44 7.57
N HIS A 168 4.88 4.63 8.34
CA HIS A 168 4.50 3.72 9.42
C HIS A 168 3.41 2.73 8.99
N ALA A 169 3.13 1.73 9.84
CA ALA A 169 1.98 0.86 9.63
C ALA A 169 0.65 1.65 9.66
N PRO A 170 -0.34 1.28 8.82
CA PRO A 170 -0.39 0.11 7.94
C PRO A 170 0.42 0.20 6.65
N THR A 171 0.57 1.40 6.06
CA THR A 171 1.21 1.60 4.74
C THR A 171 2.64 1.05 4.69
N GLY A 172 3.48 1.38 5.68
CA GLY A 172 4.85 0.89 5.77
C GLY A 172 4.94 -0.64 5.90
N ALA A 173 4.05 -1.25 6.68
CA ALA A 173 4.01 -2.70 6.85
C ALA A 173 3.64 -3.43 5.54
N ILE A 174 2.63 -2.92 4.82
CA ILE A 174 2.18 -3.47 3.53
C ILE A 174 3.30 -3.36 2.49
N LEU A 175 3.97 -2.20 2.38
CA LEU A 175 5.08 -2.01 1.45
C LEU A 175 6.30 -2.86 1.84
N TYR A 176 6.54 -3.08 3.12
CA TYR A 176 7.58 -4.00 3.57
C TYR A 176 7.26 -5.44 3.17
N GLN A 177 6.03 -5.90 3.33
CA GLN A 177 5.64 -7.23 2.85
C GLN A 177 5.79 -7.34 1.32
N PHE A 178 5.37 -6.33 0.57
CA PHE A 178 5.58 -6.28 -0.87
C PHE A 178 7.07 -6.46 -1.24
N ARG A 179 7.96 -5.70 -0.58
CA ARG A 179 9.42 -5.85 -0.76
C ARG A 179 9.89 -7.28 -0.51
N GLU A 180 9.47 -7.86 0.60
CA GLU A 180 9.89 -9.22 0.98
C GLU A 180 9.43 -10.25 -0.04
N VAL A 181 8.18 -10.19 -0.46
CA VAL A 181 7.61 -11.12 -1.43
C VAL A 181 8.17 -10.85 -2.84
N ALA A 182 8.06 -9.61 -3.32
CA ALA A 182 8.33 -9.26 -4.70
C ALA A 182 9.83 -9.23 -5.05
N PHE A 183 10.73 -8.87 -4.10
CA PHE A 183 12.15 -8.73 -4.40
C PHE A 183 13.00 -9.82 -3.74
N ALA A 184 12.65 -10.25 -2.54
CA ALA A 184 13.42 -11.26 -1.81
C ALA A 184 12.87 -12.68 -1.93
N GLY A 185 11.65 -12.86 -2.46
CA GLY A 185 10.98 -14.16 -2.55
C GLY A 185 10.70 -14.77 -1.17
N ARG A 186 10.54 -13.95 -0.13
CA ARG A 186 10.27 -14.38 1.24
C ARG A 186 8.79 -14.22 1.58
N HIS A 187 8.22 -15.21 2.24
CA HIS A 187 6.82 -15.19 2.67
C HIS A 187 6.66 -14.52 4.05
N THR A 188 7.24 -13.33 4.21
CA THR A 188 7.22 -12.57 5.47
C THR A 188 5.81 -12.10 5.80
N ARG A 189 5.39 -12.28 7.07
CA ARG A 189 4.11 -11.81 7.60
C ARG A 189 4.30 -10.50 8.36
N VAL A 190 3.32 -9.59 8.25
CA VAL A 190 3.43 -8.22 8.78
C VAL A 190 2.29 -7.81 9.71
N GLY A 191 1.26 -8.64 9.85
CA GLY A 191 0.08 -8.35 10.67
C GLY A 191 0.36 -8.20 12.17
N HIS A 192 1.56 -8.55 12.62
CA HIS A 192 2.00 -8.42 14.02
C HIS A 192 2.60 -7.05 14.35
N PHE A 193 2.90 -6.20 13.36
CA PHE A 193 3.48 -4.89 13.66
C PHE A 193 2.48 -3.95 14.31
N ALA A 194 2.90 -3.31 15.39
CA ALA A 194 2.10 -2.31 16.08
C ALA A 194 1.88 -1.07 15.22
N GLN A 195 0.70 -0.48 15.33
CA GLN A 195 0.35 0.75 14.62
C GLN A 195 0.51 1.94 15.56
N PRO A 196 1.25 3.00 15.17
CA PRO A 196 1.37 4.21 15.97
C PRO A 196 0.01 4.89 16.16
N ARG A 197 -0.22 5.51 17.32
CA ARG A 197 -1.51 6.15 17.62
C ARG A 197 -1.94 7.19 16.59
N PHE A 198 -1.01 7.97 16.06
CA PHE A 198 -1.30 8.98 15.03
C PHE A 198 -1.78 8.38 13.70
N SER A 199 -1.51 7.11 13.42
CA SER A 199 -1.92 6.48 12.17
C SER A 199 -3.40 6.09 12.11
N TRP A 200 -4.15 6.24 13.20
CA TRP A 200 -5.56 5.85 13.29
C TRP A 200 -6.45 6.83 14.08
N GLN A 201 -5.93 8.02 14.42
CA GLN A 201 -6.68 9.15 15.01
C GLN A 201 -7.26 10.09 13.96
#